data_62cc0b47e4cc555609e943b0ce57ee9a
#
_entry.id   62cc0b47e4cc555609e943b0ce57ee9a
#
_cell.length_a   1.000
_cell.length_b   1.000
_cell.length_c   1.000
_cell.angle_alpha   90.00
_cell.angle_beta   90.00
_cell.angle_gamma   90.00
#
_symmetry.space_group_name_H-M   'P 1'
#
loop_
_entity.id
_entity.type
_entity.pdbx_description
1 polymer ?
#
loop_
_entity_poly.entity_id
_entity_poly.type
_entity_poly.pdbx_seq_one_letter_code
_entity_poly.pdbx_strand_id
1 'polypeptide(L)'
;MASWDRNTIILLDLVKQPENARCADCGAPDPDWASYKLGVFVCLNCSGTHRDLTDVSRVKSIRLDNWEDDLVEFMRRNGNAVAKAQYEKSVPAFYYRPQQHDCVVLRDQWIRAKYARQEFTGKNAGFCDGTLWKKGKNKRQFQKRRFVLSQDDFTLRYFIKEDSKVAKAIISVRNMNAVFQPEKVGHQNGLQITYMTEDRTRNLFVYHENGQEIVNWFNAVRAVRYAYLRKALAPANDSELMPLLTTRSLKEGYMEKTGPMQWEPFKRRWFVLCSVDRKLLYFKTPMDALELGAVFIGTEAHGFSVRETPTRGSRGSRWRYGLTMETPDRNFIFMCEQELEQRDWIKAFQQVIAQPLLPQHYSNKKLI
;
A
#
# COMPACT_ATOMS: atom_id res chain seq x y z
N MET A 1 -2.56 -16.87 39.14
CA MET A 1 -3.38 -16.65 37.94
C MET A 1 -4.50 -15.70 38.33
N ALA A 2 -4.63 -14.54 37.68
CA ALA A 2 -5.75 -13.65 37.97
C ALA A 2 -7.05 -14.36 37.59
N SER A 3 -7.98 -14.47 38.55
CA SER A 3 -9.32 -14.99 38.30
C SER A 3 -10.08 -13.89 37.53
N TRP A 4 -10.34 -14.12 36.25
CA TRP A 4 -11.19 -13.25 35.45
C TRP A 4 -12.63 -13.26 36.03
N ASP A 5 -13.29 -12.10 36.01
CA ASP A 5 -14.70 -12.05 36.33
C ASP A 5 -15.58 -12.74 35.28
N ARG A 6 -16.83 -13.04 35.62
CA ARG A 6 -17.78 -13.73 34.74
C ARG A 6 -17.93 -12.98 33.38
N ASN A 7 -18.01 -11.68 33.39
CA ASN A 7 -18.26 -10.85 32.20
C ASN A 7 -17.07 -10.84 31.26
N THR A 8 -15.85 -10.77 31.79
CA THR A 8 -14.60 -10.91 31.01
C THR A 8 -14.54 -12.28 30.33
N ILE A 9 -14.88 -13.37 31.02
CA ILE A 9 -14.89 -14.73 30.44
C ILE A 9 -15.87 -14.79 29.26
N ILE A 10 -17.10 -14.28 29.42
CA ILE A 10 -18.09 -14.24 28.33
C ILE A 10 -17.56 -13.46 27.12
N LEU A 11 -16.99 -12.29 27.31
CA LEU A 11 -16.44 -11.47 26.22
C LEU A 11 -15.28 -12.17 25.51
N LEU A 12 -14.39 -12.84 26.25
CA LEU A 12 -13.30 -13.61 25.67
C LEU A 12 -13.82 -14.81 24.84
N ASP A 13 -14.94 -15.41 25.23
CA ASP A 13 -15.57 -16.47 24.44
C ASP A 13 -16.28 -15.90 23.18
N LEU A 14 -16.87 -14.71 23.28
CA LEU A 14 -17.42 -14.01 22.10
C LEU A 14 -16.33 -13.67 21.07
N VAL A 15 -15.15 -13.24 21.52
CA VAL A 15 -14.00 -12.94 20.62
C VAL A 15 -13.51 -14.19 19.89
N LYS A 16 -13.61 -15.37 20.47
CA LYS A 16 -13.20 -16.63 19.82
C LYS A 16 -14.12 -17.05 18.65
N GLN A 17 -15.31 -16.47 18.57
CA GLN A 17 -16.23 -16.74 17.46
C GLN A 17 -15.61 -16.26 16.14
N PRO A 18 -15.70 -17.02 15.04
CA PRO A 18 -15.02 -16.70 13.78
C PRO A 18 -15.25 -15.26 13.27
N GLU A 19 -16.47 -14.75 13.42
CA GLU A 19 -16.86 -13.40 13.01
C GLU A 19 -16.23 -12.29 13.87
N ASN A 20 -15.90 -12.59 15.14
CA ASN A 20 -15.33 -11.64 16.10
C ASN A 20 -13.83 -11.82 16.29
N ALA A 21 -13.24 -12.93 15.81
CA ALA A 21 -11.82 -13.25 16.00
C ALA A 21 -10.86 -12.29 15.29
N ARG A 22 -11.41 -11.36 14.52
CA ARG A 22 -10.65 -10.32 13.82
C ARG A 22 -11.24 -8.95 14.09
N CYS A 23 -10.35 -7.95 14.17
CA CYS A 23 -10.74 -6.54 14.29
C CYS A 23 -11.75 -6.14 13.20
N ALA A 24 -12.88 -5.55 13.60
CA ALA A 24 -13.95 -5.11 12.69
C ALA A 24 -13.50 -4.13 11.61
N ASP A 25 -12.37 -3.46 11.80
CA ASP A 25 -11.93 -2.37 10.91
C ASP A 25 -10.72 -2.72 10.07
N CYS A 26 -9.67 -3.32 10.63
CA CYS A 26 -8.44 -3.62 9.90
C CYS A 26 -8.14 -5.12 9.77
N GLY A 27 -8.99 -6.00 10.31
CA GLY A 27 -8.82 -7.44 10.22
C GLY A 27 -7.66 -8.01 11.05
N ALA A 28 -7.03 -7.23 11.94
CA ALA A 28 -6.00 -7.73 12.86
C ALA A 28 -6.57 -8.88 13.71
N PRO A 29 -5.80 -9.97 13.95
CA PRO A 29 -6.27 -11.07 14.79
C PRO A 29 -6.40 -10.65 16.25
N ASP A 30 -7.15 -11.42 17.01
CA ASP A 30 -7.28 -11.37 18.47
C ASP A 30 -7.54 -9.94 19.02
N PRO A 31 -8.66 -9.30 18.65
CA PRO A 31 -9.00 -7.98 19.15
C PRO A 31 -9.26 -8.04 20.67
N ASP A 32 -8.63 -7.13 21.41
CA ASP A 32 -8.70 -7.05 22.89
C ASP A 32 -9.43 -5.81 23.39
N TRP A 33 -10.05 -5.06 22.50
CA TRP A 33 -10.91 -3.91 22.76
C TRP A 33 -12.29 -4.11 22.15
N ALA A 34 -13.30 -3.49 22.74
CA ALA A 34 -14.63 -3.49 22.16
C ALA A 34 -15.31 -2.12 22.28
N SER A 35 -16.02 -1.72 21.23
CA SER A 35 -16.93 -0.58 21.29
C SER A 35 -18.31 -1.06 21.76
N TYR A 36 -18.64 -0.75 23.00
CA TYR A 36 -19.92 -1.11 23.59
C TYR A 36 -21.11 -0.26 23.12
N LYS A 37 -20.84 0.80 22.33
CA LYS A 37 -21.85 1.62 21.68
C LYS A 37 -22.19 1.15 20.27
N LEU A 38 -21.21 0.51 19.60
CA LEU A 38 -21.36 -0.03 18.25
C LEU A 38 -21.52 -1.56 18.22
N GLY A 39 -21.20 -2.23 19.31
CA GLY A 39 -21.23 -3.69 19.38
C GLY A 39 -20.12 -4.36 18.55
N VAL A 40 -18.90 -3.79 18.49
CA VAL A 40 -17.81 -4.31 17.65
C VAL A 40 -16.56 -4.58 18.48
N PHE A 41 -15.84 -5.64 18.10
CA PHE A 41 -14.52 -6.00 18.63
C PHE A 41 -13.43 -5.41 17.72
N VAL A 42 -12.49 -4.67 18.32
CA VAL A 42 -11.45 -3.94 17.59
C VAL A 42 -10.08 -4.13 18.26
N CYS A 43 -9.02 -4.02 17.47
CA CYS A 43 -7.66 -4.07 18.00
C CYS A 43 -7.25 -2.75 18.68
N LEU A 44 -6.17 -2.78 19.46
CA LEU A 44 -5.62 -1.61 20.15
C LEU A 44 -5.41 -0.41 19.21
N ASN A 45 -4.86 -0.64 18.01
CA ASN A 45 -4.59 0.44 17.05
C ASN A 45 -5.87 1.13 16.57
N CYS A 46 -6.95 0.37 16.30
CA CYS A 46 -8.23 0.94 15.88
C CYS A 46 -8.99 1.58 17.05
N SER A 47 -8.84 1.06 18.27
CA SER A 47 -9.50 1.62 19.46
C SER A 47 -9.14 3.09 19.71
N GLY A 48 -7.95 3.53 19.28
CA GLY A 48 -7.53 4.94 19.35
C GLY A 48 -8.48 5.87 18.59
N THR A 49 -8.76 5.57 17.32
CA THR A 49 -9.74 6.35 16.53
C THR A 49 -11.15 6.30 17.11
N HIS A 50 -11.57 5.14 17.64
CA HIS A 50 -12.86 5.04 18.29
C HIS A 50 -12.99 5.92 19.54
N ARG A 51 -11.89 6.13 20.29
CA ARG A 51 -11.88 7.06 21.44
C ARG A 51 -12.10 8.50 21.00
N ASP A 52 -11.62 8.89 19.83
CA ASP A 52 -11.82 10.24 19.28
C ASP A 52 -13.26 10.47 18.78
N LEU A 53 -14.04 9.41 18.61
CA LEU A 53 -15.43 9.45 18.13
C LEU A 53 -16.45 9.30 19.27
N THR A 54 -16.30 10.07 20.35
CA THR A 54 -17.08 9.92 21.61
C THR A 54 -18.58 9.91 21.43
N ASP A 55 -19.12 10.64 20.45
CA ASP A 55 -20.55 10.68 20.14
C ASP A 55 -21.06 9.41 19.46
N VAL A 56 -20.18 8.75 18.69
CA VAL A 56 -20.53 7.57 17.88
C VAL A 56 -20.07 6.27 18.54
N SER A 57 -18.90 6.29 19.17
CA SER A 57 -18.24 5.09 19.71
C SER A 57 -17.68 5.35 21.10
N ARG A 58 -17.75 4.34 21.96
CA ARG A 58 -17.07 4.29 23.25
C ARG A 58 -16.47 2.91 23.43
N VAL A 59 -15.20 2.83 23.80
CA VAL A 59 -14.47 1.58 23.89
C VAL A 59 -14.01 1.26 25.31
N LYS A 60 -14.01 -0.03 25.61
CA LYS A 60 -13.41 -0.61 26.82
C LYS A 60 -12.44 -1.73 26.42
N SER A 61 -11.39 -1.92 27.22
CA SER A 61 -10.56 -3.11 27.14
C SER A 61 -11.35 -4.31 27.64
N ILE A 62 -11.28 -5.42 26.91
CA ILE A 62 -11.94 -6.67 27.32
C ILE A 62 -11.33 -7.23 28.60
N ARG A 63 -10.02 -7.01 28.80
CA ARG A 63 -9.24 -7.61 29.89
C ARG A 63 -8.98 -6.70 31.09
N LEU A 64 -8.99 -5.38 30.86
CA LEU A 64 -8.52 -4.40 31.85
C LEU A 64 -9.65 -3.57 32.47
N ASP A 65 -10.77 -3.44 31.79
CA ASP A 65 -11.89 -2.63 32.22
C ASP A 65 -13.03 -3.50 32.81
N ASN A 66 -13.78 -2.94 33.74
CA ASN A 66 -14.98 -3.59 34.27
C ASN A 66 -16.12 -3.51 33.26
N TRP A 67 -16.86 -4.60 33.09
CA TRP A 67 -17.97 -4.70 32.15
C TRP A 67 -19.27 -4.97 32.92
N GLU A 68 -20.25 -4.12 32.70
CA GLU A 68 -21.59 -4.26 33.25
C GLU A 68 -22.40 -5.30 32.43
N ASP A 69 -23.34 -6.01 33.05
CA ASP A 69 -24.09 -7.12 32.46
C ASP A 69 -24.87 -6.68 31.18
N ASP A 70 -25.45 -5.49 31.20
CA ASP A 70 -26.18 -4.92 30.06
C ASP A 70 -25.28 -4.66 28.84
N LEU A 71 -24.03 -4.20 29.07
CA LEU A 71 -23.04 -4.01 27.99
C LEU A 71 -22.58 -5.34 27.41
N VAL A 72 -22.37 -6.36 28.25
CA VAL A 72 -22.01 -7.71 27.79
C VAL A 72 -23.15 -8.31 26.98
N GLU A 73 -24.39 -8.16 27.42
CA GLU A 73 -25.56 -8.65 26.69
C GLU A 73 -25.73 -7.90 25.36
N PHE A 74 -25.43 -6.59 25.30
CA PHE A 74 -25.40 -5.82 24.06
C PHE A 74 -24.34 -6.36 23.09
N MET A 75 -23.13 -6.64 23.57
CA MET A 75 -22.06 -7.24 22.75
C MET A 75 -22.44 -8.62 22.21
N ARG A 76 -23.16 -9.43 23.01
CA ARG A 76 -23.66 -10.75 22.62
C ARG A 76 -24.67 -10.69 21.47
N ARG A 77 -25.59 -9.70 21.50
CA ARG A 77 -26.63 -9.51 20.48
C ARG A 77 -26.11 -8.90 19.17
N ASN A 78 -24.97 -8.23 19.23
CA ASN A 78 -24.39 -7.53 18.09
C ASN A 78 -23.17 -8.30 17.56
N GLY A 79 -21.98 -7.78 17.72
CA GLY A 79 -20.75 -8.37 17.16
C GLY A 79 -20.41 -7.84 15.78
N ASN A 80 -19.24 -8.27 15.28
CA ASN A 80 -18.68 -7.73 14.05
C ASN A 80 -19.51 -8.04 12.79
N ALA A 81 -20.20 -9.19 12.76
CA ALA A 81 -21.04 -9.57 11.63
C ALA A 81 -22.26 -8.64 11.48
N VAL A 82 -22.95 -8.35 12.60
CA VAL A 82 -24.10 -7.44 12.62
C VAL A 82 -23.70 -6.04 12.22
N ALA A 83 -22.62 -5.53 12.80
CA ALA A 83 -22.08 -4.21 12.46
C ALA A 83 -21.65 -4.13 10.99
N LYS A 84 -21.01 -5.17 10.44
CA LYS A 84 -20.66 -5.24 9.02
C LYS A 84 -21.89 -5.15 8.13
N ALA A 85 -22.94 -5.93 8.44
CA ALA A 85 -24.19 -5.89 7.67
C ALA A 85 -24.85 -4.52 7.69
N GLN A 86 -24.74 -3.78 8.78
CA GLN A 86 -25.31 -2.45 8.94
C GLN A 86 -24.47 -1.36 8.27
N TYR A 87 -23.16 -1.29 8.59
CA TYR A 87 -22.30 -0.18 8.24
C TYR A 87 -21.51 -0.37 6.93
N GLU A 88 -21.45 -1.59 6.39
CA GLU A 88 -20.73 -1.90 5.16
C GLU A 88 -21.64 -2.43 4.05
N LYS A 89 -22.94 -2.13 4.12
CA LYS A 89 -23.96 -2.61 3.16
C LYS A 89 -23.65 -2.28 1.70
N SER A 90 -23.05 -1.13 1.45
CA SER A 90 -22.81 -0.58 0.10
C SER A 90 -21.38 -0.05 -0.06
N VAL A 91 -20.39 -0.75 0.45
CA VAL A 91 -18.98 -0.36 0.23
C VAL A 91 -18.62 -0.60 -1.23
N PRO A 92 -18.26 0.45 -1.98
CA PRO A 92 -17.86 0.29 -3.38
C PRO A 92 -16.67 -0.65 -3.51
N ALA A 93 -16.63 -1.48 -4.56
CA ALA A 93 -15.56 -2.45 -4.78
C ALA A 93 -14.17 -1.81 -4.80
N PHE A 94 -14.04 -0.62 -5.38
CA PHE A 94 -12.78 0.11 -5.43
C PHE A 94 -12.35 0.74 -4.10
N TYR A 95 -13.23 0.88 -3.10
CA TYR A 95 -12.90 1.53 -1.84
C TYR A 95 -11.88 0.71 -1.07
N TYR A 96 -10.82 1.37 -0.58
CA TYR A 96 -9.75 0.66 0.09
C TYR A 96 -10.14 0.28 1.52
N ARG A 97 -10.14 -1.00 1.83
CA ARG A 97 -10.33 -1.52 3.19
C ARG A 97 -8.96 -1.68 3.84
N PRO A 98 -8.70 -0.97 4.94
CA PRO A 98 -7.38 -0.99 5.56
C PRO A 98 -7.07 -2.35 6.18
N GLN A 99 -5.78 -2.67 6.19
CA GLN A 99 -5.23 -3.85 6.83
C GLN A 99 -4.43 -3.47 8.09
N GLN A 100 -4.08 -4.45 8.89
CA GLN A 100 -3.38 -4.30 10.18
C GLN A 100 -2.13 -3.41 10.09
N HIS A 101 -1.35 -3.53 9.02
CA HIS A 101 -0.08 -2.84 8.84
C HIS A 101 -0.18 -1.55 8.03
N ASP A 102 -1.40 -1.12 7.70
CA ASP A 102 -1.59 0.14 6.99
C ASP A 102 -1.31 1.35 7.89
N CYS A 103 -1.02 2.48 7.25
CA CYS A 103 -0.79 3.74 7.97
C CYS A 103 -2.05 4.21 8.71
N VAL A 104 -1.82 5.00 9.76
CA VAL A 104 -2.88 5.47 10.66
C VAL A 104 -4.00 6.18 9.89
N VAL A 105 -3.66 7.04 8.92
CA VAL A 105 -4.65 7.83 8.18
C VAL A 105 -5.65 6.97 7.42
N LEU A 106 -5.23 5.82 6.86
CA LEU A 106 -6.13 4.91 6.18
C LEU A 106 -7.12 4.26 7.15
N ARG A 107 -6.65 3.80 8.32
CA ARG A 107 -7.52 3.21 9.36
C ARG A 107 -8.45 4.25 9.96
N ASP A 108 -7.94 5.44 10.30
CA ASP A 108 -8.73 6.54 10.86
C ASP A 108 -9.86 6.94 9.90
N GLN A 109 -9.55 7.18 8.65
CA GLN A 109 -10.56 7.63 7.68
C GLN A 109 -11.55 6.53 7.31
N TRP A 110 -11.15 5.25 7.32
CA TRP A 110 -12.07 4.14 7.18
C TRP A 110 -13.08 4.08 8.33
N ILE A 111 -12.62 4.18 9.58
CA ILE A 111 -13.48 4.15 10.79
C ILE A 111 -14.46 5.31 10.77
N ARG A 112 -13.98 6.53 10.44
CA ARG A 112 -14.84 7.72 10.32
C ARG A 112 -15.85 7.60 9.18
N ALA A 113 -15.46 7.11 8.02
CA ALA A 113 -16.36 6.87 6.89
C ALA A 113 -17.44 5.85 7.26
N LYS A 114 -17.04 4.75 7.90
CA LYS A 114 -17.92 3.64 8.26
C LYS A 114 -18.94 4.03 9.33
N TYR A 115 -18.50 4.61 10.45
CA TYR A 115 -19.36 4.80 11.62
C TYR A 115 -19.84 6.23 11.83
N ALA A 116 -19.01 7.23 11.57
CA ALA A 116 -19.38 8.63 11.80
C ALA A 116 -20.11 9.23 10.61
N ARG A 117 -19.55 9.11 9.40
CA ARG A 117 -20.15 9.65 8.18
C ARG A 117 -21.14 8.70 7.51
N GLN A 118 -21.11 7.41 7.88
CA GLN A 118 -22.00 6.36 7.35
C GLN A 118 -22.05 6.31 5.82
N GLU A 119 -20.90 6.52 5.18
CA GLU A 119 -20.77 6.65 3.72
C GLU A 119 -21.22 5.40 2.94
N PHE A 120 -21.20 4.23 3.60
CA PHE A 120 -21.50 2.95 2.96
C PHE A 120 -22.91 2.45 3.19
N THR A 121 -23.80 3.31 3.68
CA THR A 121 -25.22 2.97 3.93
C THR A 121 -26.14 3.28 2.76
N GLY A 122 -25.65 3.89 1.65
CA GLY A 122 -26.44 4.02 0.42
C GLY A 122 -26.27 5.28 -0.43
N LYS A 123 -25.17 6.05 -0.33
CA LYS A 123 -24.95 7.20 -1.25
C LYS A 123 -23.49 7.22 -1.74
N ASN A 124 -23.31 7.39 -3.06
CA ASN A 124 -22.02 7.33 -3.77
C ASN A 124 -21.41 8.71 -4.01
N ALA A 125 -20.05 8.77 -4.04
CA ALA A 125 -19.25 9.91 -4.44
C ALA A 125 -18.47 9.62 -5.73
N GLY A 126 -18.36 10.62 -6.62
CA GLY A 126 -17.51 10.62 -7.82
C GLY A 126 -16.75 11.94 -7.92
N PHE A 127 -15.74 12.02 -8.80
CA PHE A 127 -14.94 13.17 -9.22
C PHE A 127 -14.07 13.86 -8.16
N CYS A 128 -12.78 14.14 -8.53
CA CYS A 128 -11.84 14.82 -7.65
C CYS A 128 -11.10 15.93 -8.41
N ASP A 129 -11.29 17.18 -7.98
CA ASP A 129 -10.53 18.38 -8.38
C ASP A 129 -10.11 19.09 -7.11
N GLY A 130 -8.85 19.37 -6.95
CA GLY A 130 -8.34 20.02 -5.74
C GLY A 130 -6.84 20.18 -5.72
N THR A 131 -6.32 20.70 -4.62
CA THR A 131 -4.90 20.97 -4.47
C THR A 131 -4.21 19.94 -3.58
N LEU A 132 -3.03 19.49 -4.01
CA LEU A 132 -2.13 18.67 -3.21
C LEU A 132 -0.75 19.33 -3.13
N TRP A 133 -0.07 19.12 -2.03
CA TRP A 133 1.35 19.41 -1.91
C TRP A 133 2.15 18.37 -2.67
N LYS A 134 2.90 18.82 -3.68
CA LYS A 134 3.72 17.95 -4.53
C LYS A 134 5.19 18.27 -4.39
N LYS A 135 6.04 17.25 -4.24
CA LYS A 135 7.50 17.39 -4.22
C LYS A 135 8.01 17.97 -5.54
N GLY A 136 8.82 19.03 -5.44
CA GLY A 136 9.50 19.65 -6.57
C GLY A 136 10.60 18.77 -7.16
N LYS A 137 11.05 19.09 -8.40
CA LYS A 137 12.12 18.36 -9.12
C LYS A 137 13.48 18.51 -8.42
N ASN A 138 13.78 19.72 -8.00
CA ASN A 138 15.05 20.09 -7.38
C ASN A 138 14.80 20.59 -5.97
N LYS A 139 15.09 19.78 -4.96
CA LYS A 139 15.01 20.08 -3.54
C LYS A 139 13.87 19.35 -2.81
N ARG A 140 14.03 19.27 -1.49
CA ARG A 140 13.09 18.66 -0.53
C ARG A 140 11.79 19.44 -0.34
N GLN A 141 11.55 20.50 -1.14
CA GLN A 141 10.40 21.40 -0.97
C GLN A 141 9.18 20.88 -1.70
N PHE A 142 8.07 20.83 -0.99
CA PHE A 142 6.74 20.60 -1.54
C PHE A 142 6.12 21.92 -1.96
N GLN A 143 5.32 21.89 -3.02
CA GLN A 143 4.62 23.04 -3.57
C GLN A 143 3.17 22.68 -3.84
N LYS A 144 2.25 23.56 -3.51
CA LYS A 144 0.84 23.36 -3.86
C LYS A 144 0.68 23.28 -5.37
N ARG A 145 -0.09 22.31 -5.82
CA ARG A 145 -0.43 22.07 -7.23
C ARG A 145 -1.89 21.67 -7.32
N ARG A 146 -2.59 22.19 -8.29
CA ARG A 146 -3.94 21.72 -8.62
C ARG A 146 -3.82 20.41 -9.36
N PHE A 147 -4.64 19.45 -8.96
CA PHE A 147 -4.80 18.14 -9.58
C PHE A 147 -6.25 17.98 -10.02
N VAL A 148 -6.44 17.38 -11.19
CA VAL A 148 -7.76 17.04 -11.75
C VAL A 148 -7.72 15.60 -12.19
N LEU A 149 -8.56 14.78 -11.62
CA LEU A 149 -8.76 13.38 -11.99
C LEU A 149 -10.04 13.27 -12.82
N SER A 150 -9.93 12.76 -14.03
CA SER A 150 -11.05 12.60 -14.97
C SER A 150 -11.29 11.12 -15.26
N GLN A 151 -12.54 10.72 -15.13
CA GLN A 151 -12.99 9.38 -15.51
C GLN A 151 -13.31 9.28 -17.00
N ASP A 152 -13.63 10.40 -17.65
CA ASP A 152 -14.05 10.42 -19.06
C ASP A 152 -12.91 10.01 -20.01
N ASP A 153 -11.70 10.52 -19.74
CA ASP A 153 -10.49 10.22 -20.51
C ASP A 153 -9.47 9.39 -19.73
N PHE A 154 -9.79 8.94 -18.53
CA PHE A 154 -8.94 8.13 -17.66
C PHE A 154 -7.58 8.76 -17.41
N THR A 155 -7.55 10.05 -17.07
CA THR A 155 -6.31 10.80 -16.81
C THR A 155 -6.29 11.47 -15.44
N LEU A 156 -5.07 11.57 -14.88
CA LEU A 156 -4.73 12.48 -13.79
C LEU A 156 -3.89 13.61 -14.37
N ARG A 157 -4.36 14.84 -14.23
CA ARG A 157 -3.66 16.05 -14.69
C ARG A 157 -3.18 16.85 -13.49
N TYR A 158 -2.02 17.48 -13.58
CA TYR A 158 -1.65 18.50 -12.58
C TYR A 158 -1.15 19.77 -13.23
N PHE A 159 -1.38 20.90 -12.53
CA PHE A 159 -1.13 22.26 -12.99
C PHE A 159 -0.15 22.95 -12.04
N ILE A 160 0.67 23.88 -12.58
CA ILE A 160 1.64 24.63 -11.77
C ILE A 160 0.94 25.68 -10.90
N LYS A 161 -0.07 26.34 -11.46
CA LYS A 161 -0.90 27.33 -10.77
C LYS A 161 -2.35 26.88 -10.83
N GLU A 162 -3.15 27.37 -9.92
CA GLU A 162 -4.56 27.01 -9.77
C GLU A 162 -5.39 27.42 -10.98
N ASP A 163 -5.06 28.59 -11.56
CA ASP A 163 -5.72 29.20 -12.74
C ASP A 163 -5.12 28.76 -14.10
N SER A 164 -4.08 27.92 -14.10
CA SER A 164 -3.45 27.45 -15.33
C SER A 164 -4.42 26.67 -16.21
N LYS A 165 -4.56 27.05 -17.47
CA LYS A 165 -5.34 26.31 -18.48
C LYS A 165 -4.57 25.11 -19.05
N VAL A 166 -3.26 25.15 -19.03
CA VAL A 166 -2.39 24.10 -19.59
C VAL A 166 -1.84 23.24 -18.46
N ALA A 167 -2.11 21.94 -18.54
CA ALA A 167 -1.59 20.97 -17.60
C ALA A 167 -0.06 20.83 -17.75
N LYS A 168 0.64 20.77 -16.61
CA LYS A 168 2.09 20.48 -16.59
C LYS A 168 2.39 19.03 -16.97
N ALA A 169 1.50 18.12 -16.62
CA ALA A 169 1.53 16.74 -17.07
C ALA A 169 0.12 16.16 -17.13
N ILE A 170 -0.06 15.24 -18.06
CA ILE A 170 -1.24 14.41 -18.24
C ILE A 170 -0.78 12.96 -18.06
N ILE A 171 -1.36 12.25 -17.11
CA ILE A 171 -0.95 10.92 -16.68
C ILE A 171 -2.10 9.97 -16.92
N SER A 172 -1.89 8.94 -17.75
CA SER A 172 -2.88 7.89 -17.95
C SER A 172 -3.00 7.01 -16.70
N VAL A 173 -4.21 6.71 -16.27
CA VAL A 173 -4.47 5.78 -15.16
C VAL A 173 -4.13 4.33 -15.49
N ARG A 174 -3.93 3.99 -16.76
CA ARG A 174 -3.60 2.64 -17.24
C ARG A 174 -2.46 2.00 -16.44
N ASN A 175 -1.33 2.70 -16.36
CA ASN A 175 -0.12 2.24 -15.69
C ASN A 175 0.20 3.09 -14.46
N MET A 176 -0.84 3.53 -13.76
CA MET A 176 -0.70 4.34 -12.55
C MET A 176 -0.99 3.47 -11.32
N ASN A 177 -0.20 3.66 -10.29
CA ASN A 177 -0.38 3.04 -8.98
C ASN A 177 -0.26 4.10 -7.90
N ALA A 178 -1.05 3.99 -6.84
CA ALA A 178 -0.99 4.88 -5.69
C ALA A 178 -0.83 4.07 -4.41
N VAL A 179 0.11 4.47 -3.54
CA VAL A 179 0.41 3.79 -2.28
C VAL A 179 0.75 4.83 -1.22
N PHE A 180 0.20 4.70 -0.03
CA PHE A 180 0.62 5.51 1.12
C PHE A 180 2.05 5.16 1.55
N GLN A 181 2.90 6.18 1.68
CA GLN A 181 4.30 6.09 2.06
C GLN A 181 4.68 7.23 3.04
N PRO A 182 4.06 7.29 4.23
CA PRO A 182 4.25 8.39 5.18
C PRO A 182 5.71 8.63 5.55
N GLU A 183 6.44 7.58 5.88
CA GLU A 183 7.85 7.64 6.28
C GLU A 183 8.75 8.13 5.14
N LYS A 184 8.52 7.62 3.92
CA LYS A 184 9.27 8.02 2.73
C LYS A 184 9.01 9.49 2.35
N VAL A 185 7.76 9.93 2.43
CA VAL A 185 7.35 11.31 2.10
C VAL A 185 7.73 12.28 3.23
N GLY A 186 7.85 11.77 4.46
CA GLY A 186 8.11 12.60 5.65
C GLY A 186 6.87 13.38 6.10
N HIS A 187 5.68 12.86 5.81
CA HIS A 187 4.39 13.41 6.23
C HIS A 187 3.39 12.28 6.47
N GLN A 188 2.65 12.32 7.58
CA GLN A 188 1.70 11.26 7.98
C GLN A 188 0.66 10.92 6.89
N ASN A 189 0.31 11.89 6.06
CA ASN A 189 -0.63 11.77 4.93
C ASN A 189 0.11 11.63 3.58
N GLY A 190 1.34 11.12 3.60
CA GLY A 190 2.18 11.01 2.41
C GLY A 190 1.71 9.91 1.47
N LEU A 191 1.48 10.28 0.20
CA LEU A 191 1.06 9.39 -0.88
C LEU A 191 2.11 9.40 -2.00
N GLN A 192 2.51 8.23 -2.47
CA GLN A 192 3.31 8.05 -3.67
C GLN A 192 2.39 7.61 -4.82
N ILE A 193 2.42 8.33 -5.94
CA ILE A 193 1.78 7.96 -7.19
C ILE A 193 2.88 7.59 -8.17
N THR A 194 2.90 6.33 -8.61
CA THR A 194 3.85 5.81 -9.59
C THR A 194 3.14 5.63 -10.93
N TYR A 195 3.75 6.02 -12.02
CA TYR A 195 3.21 5.90 -13.37
C TYR A 195 4.31 5.70 -14.40
N MET A 196 3.94 5.22 -15.59
CA MET A 196 4.88 5.05 -16.71
C MET A 196 4.70 6.16 -17.74
N THR A 197 5.83 6.66 -18.25
CA THR A 197 5.91 7.58 -19.38
C THR A 197 7.12 7.18 -20.22
N GLU A 198 6.93 7.00 -21.53
CA GLU A 198 8.02 6.67 -22.46
C GLU A 198 8.87 5.48 -21.97
N ASP A 199 8.23 4.40 -21.58
CA ASP A 199 8.84 3.17 -21.05
C ASP A 199 9.66 3.35 -19.75
N ARG A 200 9.55 4.51 -19.09
CA ARG A 200 10.23 4.80 -17.82
C ARG A 200 9.24 5.03 -16.70
N THR A 201 9.60 4.54 -15.52
CA THR A 201 8.81 4.73 -14.31
C THR A 201 9.06 6.09 -13.68
N ARG A 202 7.99 6.81 -13.37
CA ARG A 202 8.03 8.08 -12.66
C ARG A 202 7.23 8.04 -11.38
N ASN A 203 7.70 8.78 -10.38
CA ASN A 203 7.04 8.95 -9.09
C ASN A 203 6.62 10.41 -8.86
N LEU A 204 5.42 10.59 -8.36
CA LEU A 204 4.97 11.81 -7.69
C LEU A 204 4.85 11.52 -6.21
N PHE A 205 5.44 12.36 -5.39
CA PHE A 205 5.27 12.33 -3.94
C PHE A 205 4.40 13.51 -3.56
N VAL A 206 3.24 13.22 -2.99
CA VAL A 206 2.22 14.21 -2.64
C VAL A 206 1.72 14.00 -1.22
N TYR A 207 1.17 15.03 -0.61
CA TYR A 207 0.39 14.93 0.61
C TYR A 207 -0.69 16.00 0.64
N HIS A 208 -1.66 15.84 1.51
CA HIS A 208 -2.61 16.86 1.93
C HIS A 208 -2.60 16.96 3.46
N GLU A 209 -2.77 18.15 4.03
CA GLU A 209 -2.77 18.34 5.48
C GLU A 209 -3.96 17.64 6.13
N ASN A 210 -5.12 17.68 5.46
CA ASN A 210 -6.32 16.98 5.89
C ASN A 210 -6.28 15.51 5.44
N GLY A 211 -6.36 14.58 6.43
CA GLY A 211 -6.32 13.15 6.19
C GLY A 211 -7.52 12.63 5.38
N GLN A 212 -8.71 13.23 5.53
CA GLN A 212 -9.88 12.86 4.73
C GLN A 212 -9.66 13.17 3.25
N GLU A 213 -9.13 14.37 2.94
CA GLU A 213 -8.88 14.77 1.56
C GLU A 213 -7.89 13.86 0.85
N ILE A 214 -6.77 13.50 1.49
CA ILE A 214 -5.80 12.60 0.84
C ILE A 214 -6.35 11.17 0.64
N VAL A 215 -7.18 10.68 1.56
CA VAL A 215 -7.83 9.38 1.41
C VAL A 215 -8.94 9.45 0.35
N ASN A 216 -9.66 10.55 0.24
CA ASN A 216 -10.61 10.78 -0.85
C ASN A 216 -9.89 10.75 -2.21
N TRP A 217 -8.75 11.44 -2.34
CA TRP A 217 -7.91 11.37 -3.54
C TRP A 217 -7.44 9.95 -3.85
N PHE A 218 -6.98 9.23 -2.85
CA PHE A 218 -6.55 7.84 -3.02
C PHE A 218 -7.67 6.93 -3.53
N ASN A 219 -8.86 7.02 -2.92
CA ASN A 219 -10.02 6.24 -3.35
C ASN A 219 -10.57 6.70 -4.70
N ALA A 220 -10.51 8.00 -5.03
CA ALA A 220 -10.89 8.50 -6.35
C ALA A 220 -9.97 7.95 -7.46
N VAL A 221 -8.65 7.92 -7.23
CA VAL A 221 -7.68 7.29 -8.15
C VAL A 221 -8.03 5.80 -8.34
N ARG A 222 -8.36 5.09 -7.27
CA ARG A 222 -8.78 3.69 -7.34
C ARG A 222 -10.09 3.52 -8.11
N ALA A 223 -11.07 4.41 -7.92
CA ALA A 223 -12.34 4.40 -8.63
C ALA A 223 -12.16 4.54 -10.14
N VAL A 224 -11.40 5.56 -10.57
CA VAL A 224 -11.14 5.79 -12.00
C VAL A 224 -10.31 4.65 -12.61
N ARG A 225 -9.33 4.12 -11.86
CA ARG A 225 -8.57 2.95 -12.29
C ARG A 225 -9.44 1.70 -12.40
N TYR A 226 -10.36 1.48 -11.46
CA TYR A 226 -11.30 0.37 -11.50
C TYR A 226 -12.23 0.45 -12.73
N ALA A 227 -12.79 1.64 -12.99
CA ALA A 227 -13.62 1.86 -14.17
C ALA A 227 -12.85 1.59 -15.48
N TYR A 228 -11.57 2.02 -15.54
CA TYR A 228 -10.68 1.71 -16.66
C TYR A 228 -10.45 0.19 -16.81
N LEU A 229 -10.09 -0.51 -15.73
CA LEU A 229 -9.79 -1.95 -15.77
C LEU A 229 -11.02 -2.78 -16.13
N ARG A 230 -12.19 -2.43 -15.63
CA ARG A 230 -13.46 -3.08 -16.05
C ARG A 230 -13.72 -2.97 -17.54
N LYS A 231 -13.40 -1.81 -18.14
CA LYS A 231 -13.53 -1.61 -19.58
C LYS A 231 -12.46 -2.35 -20.37
N ALA A 232 -11.22 -2.34 -19.89
CA ALA A 232 -10.05 -2.87 -20.59
C ALA A 232 -9.92 -4.39 -20.50
N LEU A 233 -10.39 -5.00 -19.41
CA LEU A 233 -10.24 -6.42 -19.07
C LEU A 233 -11.60 -7.15 -18.99
N ALA A 234 -12.63 -6.66 -19.69
CA ALA A 234 -13.88 -7.40 -19.75
C ALA A 234 -13.65 -8.80 -20.39
N PRO A 235 -14.19 -9.89 -19.82
CA PRO A 235 -15.21 -9.98 -18.77
C PRO A 235 -14.70 -10.24 -17.34
N ALA A 236 -13.50 -9.78 -16.96
CA ALA A 236 -12.93 -10.03 -15.63
C ALA A 236 -13.86 -9.57 -14.50
N ASN A 237 -13.94 -10.35 -13.44
CA ASN A 237 -14.76 -10.07 -12.27
C ASN A 237 -14.01 -9.22 -11.24
N ASP A 238 -14.72 -8.73 -10.21
CA ASP A 238 -14.15 -7.84 -9.21
C ASP A 238 -13.00 -8.47 -8.41
N SER A 239 -13.03 -9.78 -8.13
CA SER A 239 -11.96 -10.46 -7.40
C SER A 239 -10.65 -10.51 -8.17
N GLU A 240 -10.70 -10.52 -9.51
CA GLU A 240 -9.54 -10.44 -10.39
C GLU A 240 -9.02 -9.00 -10.53
N LEU A 241 -9.91 -8.00 -10.51
CA LEU A 241 -9.54 -6.60 -10.69
C LEU A 241 -9.00 -5.94 -9.42
N MET A 242 -9.51 -6.31 -8.23
CA MET A 242 -9.13 -5.69 -6.97
C MET A 242 -7.61 -5.70 -6.70
N PRO A 243 -6.87 -6.81 -6.89
CA PRO A 243 -5.43 -6.85 -6.68
C PRO A 243 -4.65 -5.90 -7.60
N LEU A 244 -5.24 -5.51 -8.75
CA LEU A 244 -4.60 -4.63 -9.72
C LEU A 244 -4.77 -3.13 -9.39
N LEU A 245 -5.67 -2.78 -8.47
CA LEU A 245 -5.95 -1.38 -8.14
C LEU A 245 -4.86 -0.71 -7.31
N THR A 246 -4.19 -1.47 -6.47
CA THR A 246 -3.07 -0.99 -5.66
C THR A 246 -2.05 -2.11 -5.52
N THR A 247 -0.88 -1.90 -6.09
CA THR A 247 0.23 -2.86 -6.05
C THR A 247 1.30 -2.33 -5.11
N ARG A 248 1.68 -3.11 -4.12
CA ARG A 248 2.83 -2.80 -3.24
C ARG A 248 4.08 -3.43 -3.83
N SER A 249 5.22 -2.76 -3.63
CA SER A 249 6.52 -3.36 -3.84
C SER A 249 6.68 -4.57 -2.92
N LEU A 250 7.28 -5.64 -3.45
CA LEU A 250 7.58 -6.84 -2.67
C LEU A 250 8.69 -6.55 -1.66
N LYS A 251 9.70 -5.79 -2.09
CA LYS A 251 10.80 -5.32 -1.23
C LYS A 251 11.34 -4.00 -1.73
N GLU A 252 11.71 -3.12 -0.80
CA GLU A 252 12.45 -1.88 -1.06
C GLU A 252 13.65 -1.77 -0.12
N GLY A 253 14.71 -1.14 -0.57
CA GLY A 253 15.90 -0.93 0.26
C GLY A 253 17.12 -0.46 -0.52
N TYR A 254 18.16 -0.08 0.23
CA TYR A 254 19.45 0.22 -0.34
C TYR A 254 20.26 -1.04 -0.62
N MET A 255 20.85 -1.10 -1.80
CA MET A 255 21.95 -2.01 -2.13
C MET A 255 23.02 -1.22 -2.90
N GLU A 256 24.26 -1.69 -2.87
CA GLU A 256 25.31 -1.23 -3.79
C GLU A 256 25.33 -2.13 -5.02
N LYS A 257 25.55 -1.56 -6.22
CA LYS A 257 25.75 -2.29 -7.47
C LYS A 257 26.86 -1.67 -8.29
N THR A 258 27.53 -2.49 -9.10
CA THR A 258 28.45 -2.01 -10.15
C THR A 258 27.67 -1.45 -11.34
N GLY A 259 28.33 -0.73 -12.21
CA GLY A 259 27.84 -0.40 -13.55
C GLY A 259 27.82 -1.62 -14.48
N PRO A 260 27.59 -1.40 -15.81
CA PRO A 260 27.59 -2.47 -16.81
C PRO A 260 28.91 -3.23 -16.89
N MET A 261 30.00 -2.53 -16.67
CA MET A 261 31.34 -3.12 -16.67
C MET A 261 31.74 -3.54 -15.25
N GLN A 262 32.30 -4.73 -15.08
CA GLN A 262 32.64 -5.30 -13.78
C GLN A 262 33.68 -4.49 -13.00
N TRP A 263 34.49 -3.66 -13.65
CA TRP A 263 35.48 -2.79 -13.02
C TRP A 263 34.93 -1.44 -12.54
N GLU A 264 33.65 -1.11 -12.86
CA GLU A 264 33.05 0.12 -12.37
C GLU A 264 32.86 0.06 -10.85
N PRO A 265 33.04 1.19 -10.14
CA PRO A 265 32.88 1.22 -8.70
C PRO A 265 31.45 0.91 -8.29
N PHE A 266 31.34 0.25 -7.14
CA PHE A 266 30.02 0.05 -6.49
C PHE A 266 29.40 1.41 -6.16
N LYS A 267 28.10 1.55 -6.47
CA LYS A 267 27.32 2.76 -6.18
C LYS A 267 26.06 2.38 -5.41
N ARG A 268 25.87 3.03 -4.27
CA ARG A 268 24.66 2.88 -3.47
C ARG A 268 23.46 3.39 -4.25
N ARG A 269 22.40 2.56 -4.32
CA ARG A 269 21.13 2.85 -5.00
C ARG A 269 19.97 2.39 -4.15
N TRP A 270 18.85 3.06 -4.28
CA TRP A 270 17.57 2.61 -3.74
C TRP A 270 16.90 1.70 -4.75
N PHE A 271 16.58 0.48 -4.32
CA PHE A 271 15.94 -0.53 -5.16
C PHE A 271 14.50 -0.75 -4.75
N VAL A 272 13.64 -1.04 -5.73
CA VAL A 272 12.23 -1.35 -5.57
C VAL A 272 11.91 -2.58 -6.43
N LEU A 273 11.57 -3.69 -5.79
CA LEU A 273 11.18 -4.92 -6.47
C LEU A 273 9.65 -5.00 -6.58
N CYS A 274 9.15 -4.92 -7.81
CA CYS A 274 7.74 -5.05 -8.16
C CYS A 274 7.47 -6.47 -8.68
N SER A 275 6.73 -7.28 -7.92
CA SER A 275 6.43 -8.66 -8.32
C SER A 275 5.44 -8.72 -9.49
N VAL A 276 4.44 -7.84 -9.53
CA VAL A 276 3.43 -7.80 -10.60
C VAL A 276 4.04 -7.48 -11.96
N ASP A 277 4.92 -6.45 -12.01
CA ASP A 277 5.60 -6.06 -13.24
C ASP A 277 6.90 -6.85 -13.47
N ARG A 278 7.30 -7.68 -12.51
CA ARG A 278 8.55 -8.45 -12.50
C ARG A 278 9.77 -7.58 -12.79
N LYS A 279 9.82 -6.40 -12.16
CA LYS A 279 10.88 -5.40 -12.38
C LYS A 279 11.58 -5.05 -11.09
N LEU A 280 12.91 -5.04 -11.12
CA LEU A 280 13.75 -4.40 -10.13
C LEU A 280 14.10 -3.00 -10.64
N LEU A 281 13.42 -1.99 -10.12
CA LEU A 281 13.71 -0.59 -10.39
C LEU A 281 14.85 -0.10 -9.50
N TYR A 282 15.68 0.83 -9.95
CA TYR A 282 16.66 1.47 -9.08
C TYR A 282 16.73 2.97 -9.29
N PHE A 283 16.93 3.68 -8.17
CA PHE A 283 16.94 5.13 -8.03
C PHE A 283 18.21 5.57 -7.30
N LYS A 284 18.58 6.85 -7.38
CA LYS A 284 19.66 7.40 -6.57
C LYS A 284 19.24 7.46 -5.09
N THR A 285 18.00 7.91 -4.83
CA THR A 285 17.38 8.01 -3.50
C THR A 285 15.93 7.54 -3.51
N PRO A 286 15.33 7.21 -2.35
CA PRO A 286 13.92 6.77 -2.27
C PRO A 286 12.92 7.77 -2.83
N MET A 287 13.25 9.05 -2.84
CA MET A 287 12.38 10.17 -3.26
C MET A 287 12.68 10.70 -4.65
N ASP A 288 13.38 9.94 -5.49
CA ASP A 288 13.63 10.37 -6.85
C ASP A 288 12.39 10.19 -7.74
N ALA A 289 12.12 11.20 -8.54
CA ALA A 289 10.98 11.21 -9.44
C ALA A 289 11.15 10.28 -10.65
N LEU A 290 12.39 9.94 -11.04
CA LEU A 290 12.69 9.15 -12.23
C LEU A 290 13.68 8.04 -11.87
N GLU A 291 13.39 6.84 -12.32
CA GLU A 291 14.32 5.71 -12.22
C GLU A 291 15.61 5.96 -13.00
N LEU A 292 16.70 5.41 -12.52
CA LEU A 292 17.97 5.34 -13.24
C LEU A 292 18.01 4.15 -14.21
N GLY A 293 17.23 3.12 -13.94
CA GLY A 293 17.03 1.96 -14.78
C GLY A 293 16.18 0.88 -14.13
N ALA A 294 15.90 -0.15 -14.91
CA ALA A 294 15.11 -1.30 -14.51
C ALA A 294 15.78 -2.59 -14.99
N VAL A 295 15.61 -3.67 -14.20
CA VAL A 295 16.00 -5.03 -14.57
C VAL A 295 14.73 -5.88 -14.54
N PHE A 296 14.43 -6.54 -15.64
CA PHE A 296 13.35 -7.53 -15.68
C PHE A 296 13.79 -8.80 -14.95
N ILE A 297 12.88 -9.46 -14.26
CA ILE A 297 13.11 -10.71 -13.53
C ILE A 297 12.26 -11.81 -14.17
N GLY A 298 12.88 -12.68 -14.94
CA GLY A 298 12.23 -13.85 -15.55
C GLY A 298 12.05 -15.01 -14.58
N THR A 299 11.86 -16.20 -15.13
CA THR A 299 11.77 -17.45 -14.37
C THR A 299 13.05 -18.28 -14.51
N GLU A 300 13.20 -19.30 -13.69
CA GLU A 300 14.33 -20.23 -13.79
C GLU A 300 14.43 -20.86 -15.19
N ALA A 301 13.29 -21.26 -15.77
CA ALA A 301 13.22 -21.80 -17.13
C ALA A 301 13.74 -20.82 -18.22
N HIS A 302 13.81 -19.53 -17.90
CA HIS A 302 14.35 -18.49 -18.79
C HIS A 302 15.77 -18.06 -18.39
N GLY A 303 16.49 -18.86 -17.59
CA GLY A 303 17.87 -18.58 -17.19
C GLY A 303 18.04 -17.52 -16.10
N PHE A 304 17.00 -17.28 -15.26
CA PHE A 304 17.10 -16.38 -14.12
C PHE A 304 17.32 -17.17 -12.83
N SER A 305 18.33 -16.76 -12.06
CA SER A 305 18.59 -17.33 -10.74
C SER A 305 19.17 -16.28 -9.79
N VAL A 306 19.09 -16.53 -8.49
CA VAL A 306 19.72 -15.70 -7.48
C VAL A 306 20.46 -16.57 -6.47
N ARG A 307 21.67 -16.17 -6.12
CA ARG A 307 22.51 -16.87 -5.14
C ARG A 307 23.33 -15.90 -4.30
N GLU A 308 23.79 -16.37 -3.18
CA GLU A 308 24.78 -15.64 -2.38
C GLU A 308 26.10 -15.52 -3.17
N THR A 309 26.74 -14.36 -3.04
CA THR A 309 28.08 -14.14 -3.59
C THR A 309 29.09 -14.28 -2.46
N PRO A 310 30.11 -15.14 -2.60
CA PRO A 310 31.19 -15.22 -1.63
C PRO A 310 31.88 -13.86 -1.44
N THR A 311 32.12 -13.48 -0.21
CA THR A 311 32.69 -12.19 0.19
C THR A 311 34.15 -11.95 -0.31
N ARG A 312 34.81 -12.99 -0.79
CA ARG A 312 36.16 -12.91 -1.40
C ARG A 312 36.03 -12.45 -2.85
N GLY A 313 36.11 -11.13 -3.07
CA GLY A 313 36.27 -10.62 -4.44
C GLY A 313 35.57 -9.32 -4.82
N SER A 314 34.71 -8.77 -3.96
CA SER A 314 34.08 -7.47 -4.24
C SER A 314 35.01 -6.30 -3.90
N ARG A 315 36.13 -6.16 -4.66
CA ARG A 315 37.01 -4.99 -4.56
C ARG A 315 36.19 -3.73 -4.84
N GLY A 316 36.09 -2.83 -3.85
CA GLY A 316 35.48 -1.52 -4.01
C GLY A 316 34.09 -1.33 -3.40
N SER A 317 33.44 -2.36 -2.83
CA SER A 317 32.24 -2.17 -1.99
C SER A 317 32.63 -1.93 -0.54
N ARG A 318 31.88 -1.09 0.16
CA ARG A 318 31.95 -0.92 1.61
C ARG A 318 31.14 -1.99 2.36
N TRP A 319 30.17 -2.61 1.71
CA TRP A 319 29.26 -3.59 2.25
C TRP A 319 29.77 -5.01 2.00
N ARG A 320 29.40 -5.94 2.86
CA ARG A 320 30.05 -7.26 2.93
C ARG A 320 29.19 -8.41 2.42
N TYR A 321 27.88 -8.23 2.38
CA TYR A 321 26.93 -9.32 2.09
C TYR A 321 26.48 -9.24 0.65
N GLY A 322 27.10 -10.07 -0.20
CA GLY A 322 26.88 -10.04 -1.65
C GLY A 322 25.82 -11.04 -2.08
N LEU A 323 25.04 -10.66 -3.10
CA LEU A 323 24.20 -11.56 -3.86
C LEU A 323 24.38 -11.33 -5.37
N THR A 324 24.28 -12.40 -6.14
CA THR A 324 24.32 -12.36 -7.60
C THR A 324 22.97 -12.74 -8.16
N MET A 325 22.42 -11.88 -9.01
CA MET A 325 21.28 -12.17 -9.87
C MET A 325 21.85 -12.54 -11.25
N GLU A 326 21.63 -13.77 -11.66
CA GLU A 326 21.97 -14.26 -12.99
C GLU A 326 20.79 -14.00 -13.92
N THR A 327 21.08 -13.48 -15.10
CA THR A 327 20.08 -13.26 -16.16
C THR A 327 20.70 -13.72 -17.49
N PRO A 328 19.90 -14.00 -18.53
CA PRO A 328 20.44 -14.41 -19.84
C PRO A 328 21.46 -13.43 -20.41
N ASP A 329 21.29 -12.12 -20.16
CA ASP A 329 22.16 -11.08 -20.73
C ASP A 329 23.44 -10.88 -19.93
N ARG A 330 23.37 -10.95 -18.59
CA ARG A 330 24.51 -10.70 -17.70
C ARG A 330 24.21 -11.03 -16.24
N ASN A 331 25.25 -11.09 -15.44
CA ASN A 331 25.15 -11.20 -13.98
C ASN A 331 25.18 -9.82 -13.33
N PHE A 332 24.25 -9.59 -12.41
CA PHE A 332 24.21 -8.41 -11.56
C PHE A 332 24.70 -8.77 -10.15
N ILE A 333 25.72 -8.06 -9.68
CA ILE A 333 26.23 -8.21 -8.31
C ILE A 333 25.72 -7.06 -7.48
N PHE A 334 25.04 -7.41 -6.39
CA PHE A 334 24.53 -6.47 -5.38
C PHE A 334 25.21 -6.73 -4.04
N MET A 335 25.43 -5.67 -3.27
CA MET A 335 25.99 -5.75 -1.93
C MET A 335 25.00 -5.15 -0.94
N CYS A 336 24.72 -5.85 0.14
CA CYS A 336 23.90 -5.43 1.26
C CYS A 336 24.77 -5.06 2.46
N GLU A 337 24.27 -4.16 3.31
CA GLU A 337 24.97 -3.71 4.50
C GLU A 337 24.94 -4.78 5.60
N GLN A 338 23.79 -5.49 5.71
CA GLN A 338 23.53 -6.51 6.74
C GLN A 338 23.18 -7.86 6.09
N GLU A 339 23.53 -8.94 6.78
CA GLU A 339 23.23 -10.31 6.35
C GLU A 339 21.72 -10.57 6.23
N LEU A 340 20.95 -10.02 7.18
CA LEU A 340 19.49 -10.15 7.15
C LEU A 340 18.89 -9.52 5.87
N GLU A 341 19.37 -8.34 5.47
CA GLU A 341 18.93 -7.69 4.22
C GLU A 341 19.28 -8.53 3.00
N GLN A 342 20.47 -9.14 2.94
CA GLN A 342 20.87 -10.04 1.87
C GLN A 342 19.90 -11.21 1.76
N ARG A 343 19.63 -11.90 2.86
CA ARG A 343 18.71 -13.05 2.91
C ARG A 343 17.29 -12.66 2.48
N ASP A 344 16.80 -11.52 2.95
CA ASP A 344 15.49 -10.99 2.57
C ASP A 344 15.41 -10.66 1.08
N TRP A 345 16.45 -10.06 0.49
CA TRP A 345 16.49 -9.78 -0.94
C TRP A 345 16.53 -11.07 -1.76
N ILE A 346 17.34 -12.06 -1.37
CA ILE A 346 17.40 -13.37 -2.03
C ILE A 346 16.02 -14.02 -2.01
N LYS A 347 15.35 -14.06 -0.84
CA LYS A 347 14.00 -14.61 -0.70
C LYS A 347 12.99 -13.88 -1.59
N ALA A 348 13.04 -12.55 -1.64
CA ALA A 348 12.15 -11.75 -2.48
C ALA A 348 12.37 -12.02 -3.98
N PHE A 349 13.61 -12.13 -4.44
CA PHE A 349 13.92 -12.51 -5.82
C PHE A 349 13.46 -13.93 -6.15
N GLN A 350 13.73 -14.90 -5.29
CA GLN A 350 13.27 -16.28 -5.46
C GLN A 350 11.74 -16.36 -5.58
N GLN A 351 11.02 -15.58 -4.78
CA GLN A 351 9.56 -15.49 -4.86
C GLN A 351 9.09 -14.99 -6.23
N VAL A 352 9.76 -14.02 -6.83
CA VAL A 352 9.42 -13.52 -8.18
C VAL A 352 9.80 -14.55 -9.24
N ILE A 353 10.99 -15.14 -9.16
CA ILE A 353 11.50 -16.13 -10.12
C ILE A 353 10.59 -17.36 -10.18
N ALA A 354 10.08 -17.83 -9.02
CA ALA A 354 9.19 -18.99 -8.92
C ALA A 354 7.79 -18.77 -9.49
N GLN A 355 7.35 -17.52 -9.67
CA GLN A 355 6.04 -17.24 -10.26
C GLN A 355 6.05 -17.46 -11.77
N PRO A 356 4.98 -18.02 -12.37
CA PRO A 356 4.87 -18.17 -13.82
C PRO A 356 4.79 -16.81 -14.52
N LEU A 357 5.27 -16.75 -15.76
CA LEU A 357 5.06 -15.58 -16.61
C LEU A 357 3.62 -15.53 -17.09
N LEU A 358 3.01 -14.36 -16.99
CA LEU A 358 1.68 -14.08 -17.53
C LEU A 358 1.79 -13.45 -18.93
N PRO A 359 0.75 -13.51 -19.78
CA PRO A 359 0.77 -12.95 -21.14
C PRO A 359 1.22 -11.49 -21.22
N GLN A 360 0.82 -10.67 -20.22
CA GLN A 360 1.22 -9.26 -20.15
C GLN A 360 2.74 -9.05 -19.98
N HIS A 361 3.47 -10.05 -19.48
CA HIS A 361 4.91 -9.96 -19.28
C HIS A 361 5.67 -10.09 -20.60
N TYR A 362 5.09 -10.76 -21.62
CA TYR A 362 5.68 -10.93 -22.95
C TYR A 362 5.55 -9.69 -23.84
N SER A 363 4.65 -8.76 -23.55
CA SER A 363 4.45 -7.54 -24.33
C SER A 363 5.53 -6.47 -24.12
N ASN A 364 6.43 -6.66 -23.17
CA ASN A 364 7.62 -5.82 -23.00
C ASN A 364 8.68 -6.24 -24.02
N LYS A 365 8.77 -5.53 -25.16
CA LYS A 365 9.71 -5.76 -26.29
C LYS A 365 11.22 -5.84 -25.94
N LYS A 366 11.60 -5.82 -24.67
CA LYS A 366 12.99 -6.03 -24.20
C LYS A 366 13.23 -7.44 -23.65
N LEU A 367 12.33 -8.38 -23.92
CA LEU A 367 12.37 -9.75 -23.40
C LEU A 367 12.70 -10.80 -24.47
N ILE A 368 12.98 -10.37 -25.72
CA ILE A 368 13.43 -11.24 -26.81
C ILE A 368 14.77 -10.73 -27.29
#